data_fe8e36662e7bb1d2c1eb2699da0392cb
#
_entry.id   fe8e36662e7bb1d2c1eb2699da0392cb
#
_cell.length_a   1.000
_cell.length_b   1.000
_cell.length_c   1.000
_cell.angle_alpha   90.00
_cell.angle_beta   90.00
_cell.angle_gamma   90.00
#
_symmetry.space_group_name_H-M   'P 1'
#
loop_
_entity.id
_entity.type
_entity.pdbx_description
1 polymer ?
#
loop_
_entity_poly.entity_id
_entity_poly.type
_entity_poly.pdbx_seq_one_letter_code
_entity_poly.pdbx_strand_id
1 'polypeptide(L)'
;NRKDDSNMEMKKRCISLYVENQIGVLAKISGLFAGKSYNLDTLTVGETEDPTVSRMTIEMTMDDVTFEQVKKQLNRNVVVIKVMDFSDIPIQKTELLYIKIHSCTEKDKTEIFRIVNSFDHLEIADYGKKSVIVRYVETEGKVNDIIELFNKTFINRIEVVRGGSVAIE
;
A
#
# COMPACT_ATOMS: atom_id res chain seq x y z
N ASN A 1 -29.20 13.77 -17.13
CA ASN A 1 -27.76 14.00 -17.39
C ASN A 1 -26.86 13.96 -16.14
N ARG A 2 -27.41 13.81 -14.91
CA ARG A 2 -26.60 13.68 -13.68
C ARG A 2 -26.14 12.25 -13.38
N LYS A 3 -26.67 11.24 -14.09
CA LYS A 3 -26.26 9.83 -13.90
C LYS A 3 -25.02 9.43 -14.73
N ASP A 4 -24.71 10.16 -15.79
CA ASP A 4 -23.55 9.87 -16.64
C ASP A 4 -22.24 10.41 -16.06
N ASP A 5 -22.30 11.55 -15.36
CA ASP A 5 -21.09 12.16 -14.78
C ASP A 5 -20.56 11.38 -13.55
N SER A 6 -21.44 10.69 -12.81
CA SER A 6 -21.03 9.90 -11.64
C SER A 6 -20.27 8.61 -12.02
N ASN A 7 -20.46 8.12 -13.24
CA ASN A 7 -19.80 6.90 -13.74
C ASN A 7 -18.37 7.14 -14.24
N MET A 8 -17.98 8.39 -14.48
CA MET A 8 -16.63 8.77 -14.92
C MET A 8 -15.73 9.26 -13.78
N GLU A 9 -16.29 9.39 -12.57
CA GLU A 9 -15.52 9.82 -11.41
C GLU A 9 -14.45 8.78 -11.02
N MET A 10 -13.20 9.22 -10.96
CA MET A 10 -12.08 8.40 -10.52
C MET A 10 -12.15 8.19 -9.02
N LYS A 11 -12.27 6.95 -8.59
CA LYS A 11 -12.36 6.54 -7.18
C LYS A 11 -11.27 5.56 -6.82
N LYS A 12 -10.83 5.63 -5.59
CA LYS A 12 -9.90 4.67 -5.03
C LYS A 12 -10.60 3.33 -4.78
N ARG A 13 -10.00 2.26 -5.28
CA ARG A 13 -10.52 0.90 -5.22
C ARG A 13 -9.54 -0.01 -4.51
N CYS A 14 -10.07 -0.97 -3.76
CA CYS A 14 -9.27 -2.00 -3.11
C CYS A 14 -9.86 -3.38 -3.43
N ILE A 15 -9.02 -4.26 -3.98
CA ILE A 15 -9.37 -5.65 -4.29
C ILE A 15 -8.44 -6.57 -3.51
N SER A 16 -9.01 -7.61 -2.93
CA SER A 16 -8.26 -8.75 -2.40
C SER A 16 -8.47 -9.96 -3.30
N LEU A 17 -7.37 -10.64 -3.65
CA LEU A 17 -7.39 -11.83 -4.48
C LEU A 17 -6.81 -13.03 -3.73
N TYR A 18 -7.45 -14.19 -3.87
CA TYR A 18 -6.78 -15.46 -3.71
C TYR A 18 -6.32 -15.96 -5.07
N VAL A 19 -5.04 -16.28 -5.19
CA VAL A 19 -4.41 -16.76 -6.43
C VAL A 19 -3.60 -18.02 -6.15
N GLU A 20 -3.42 -18.86 -7.19
CA GLU A 20 -2.53 -20.00 -7.08
C GLU A 20 -1.09 -19.54 -6.82
N ASN A 21 -0.41 -20.16 -5.86
CA ASN A 21 0.99 -19.86 -5.56
C ASN A 21 1.91 -20.58 -6.55
N GLN A 22 2.02 -20.03 -7.75
CA GLN A 22 2.81 -20.58 -8.87
C GLN A 22 3.80 -19.56 -9.39
N ILE A 23 4.84 -20.07 -10.05
CA ILE A 23 5.80 -19.23 -10.78
C ILE A 23 5.05 -18.43 -11.85
N GLY A 24 5.34 -17.13 -11.92
CA GLY A 24 4.78 -16.24 -12.94
C GLY A 24 3.37 -15.70 -12.67
N VAL A 25 2.73 -16.06 -11.54
CA VAL A 25 1.40 -15.54 -11.17
C VAL A 25 1.40 -14.01 -11.07
N LEU A 26 2.39 -13.42 -10.42
CA LEU A 26 2.50 -11.97 -10.30
C LEU A 26 2.56 -11.29 -11.67
N ALA A 27 3.33 -11.85 -12.60
CA ALA A 27 3.41 -11.35 -13.99
C ALA A 27 2.07 -11.46 -14.71
N LYS A 28 1.33 -12.56 -14.53
CA LYS A 28 0.00 -12.74 -15.13
C LYS A 28 -1.01 -11.73 -14.61
N ILE A 29 -1.03 -11.47 -13.31
CA ILE A 29 -1.96 -10.52 -12.70
C ILE A 29 -1.57 -9.09 -13.07
N SER A 30 -0.30 -8.70 -12.94
CA SER A 30 0.15 -7.36 -13.32
C SER A 30 -0.01 -7.09 -14.82
N GLY A 31 0.12 -8.11 -15.65
CA GLY A 31 -0.11 -8.02 -17.09
C GLY A 31 -1.51 -7.59 -17.49
N LEU A 32 -2.54 -7.87 -16.67
CA LEU A 32 -3.91 -7.40 -16.90
C LEU A 32 -4.04 -5.87 -16.83
N PHE A 33 -3.13 -5.21 -16.14
CA PHE A 33 -3.09 -3.77 -15.99
C PHE A 33 -2.14 -3.09 -16.98
N ALA A 34 -1.25 -3.86 -17.62
CA ALA A 34 -0.32 -3.35 -18.62
C ALA A 34 -1.06 -2.83 -19.86
N GLY A 35 -0.60 -1.72 -20.42
CA GLY A 35 -1.18 -1.12 -21.62
C GLY A 35 -2.53 -0.43 -21.41
N LYS A 36 -3.03 -0.34 -20.20
CA LYS A 36 -4.23 0.41 -19.85
C LYS A 36 -3.88 1.83 -19.41
N SER A 37 -4.85 2.73 -19.49
CA SER A 37 -4.66 4.13 -19.10
C SER A 37 -4.77 4.40 -17.59
N TYR A 38 -4.69 3.38 -16.78
CA TYR A 38 -4.73 3.47 -15.32
C TYR A 38 -3.53 2.77 -14.70
N ASN A 39 -3.10 3.27 -13.54
CA ASN A 39 -1.99 2.69 -12.78
C ASN A 39 -2.49 1.93 -11.56
N LEU A 40 -1.73 0.92 -11.15
CA LEU A 40 -1.84 0.37 -9.81
C LEU A 40 -1.20 1.34 -8.81
N ASP A 41 -1.91 1.64 -7.73
CA ASP A 41 -1.38 2.48 -6.66
C ASP A 41 -0.47 1.64 -5.75
N THR A 42 -0.94 0.47 -5.31
CA THR A 42 -0.16 -0.49 -4.52
C THR A 42 -0.51 -1.92 -4.91
N LEU A 43 0.44 -2.81 -4.73
CA LEU A 43 0.27 -4.25 -4.89
C LEU A 43 1.11 -4.98 -3.86
N THR A 44 0.47 -5.79 -3.04
CA THR A 44 1.14 -6.67 -2.09
C THR A 44 0.77 -8.12 -2.36
N VAL A 45 1.65 -9.04 -2.07
CA VAL A 45 1.41 -10.47 -2.22
C VAL A 45 2.14 -11.24 -1.13
N GLY A 46 1.49 -12.26 -0.62
CA GLY A 46 2.06 -13.17 0.37
C GLY A 46 1.39 -14.53 0.35
N GLU A 47 2.11 -15.53 0.79
CA GLU A 47 1.57 -16.87 1.00
C GLU A 47 0.51 -16.84 2.11
N THR A 48 -0.51 -17.68 1.99
CA THR A 48 -1.56 -17.84 3.00
C THR A 48 -1.25 -19.03 3.93
N GLU A 49 -2.19 -19.36 4.82
CA GLU A 49 -2.16 -20.59 5.63
C GLU A 49 -2.13 -21.88 4.79
N ASP A 50 -2.52 -21.78 3.53
CA ASP A 50 -2.35 -22.83 2.52
C ASP A 50 -1.17 -22.48 1.62
N PRO A 51 -0.05 -23.25 1.64
CA PRO A 51 1.14 -22.95 0.85
C PRO A 51 0.93 -22.93 -0.66
N THR A 52 -0.17 -23.53 -1.14
CA THR A 52 -0.54 -23.54 -2.58
C THR A 52 -1.28 -22.29 -3.01
N VAL A 53 -1.64 -21.41 -2.07
CA VAL A 53 -2.44 -20.22 -2.29
C VAL A 53 -1.71 -18.98 -1.77
N SER A 54 -1.65 -17.96 -2.61
CA SER A 54 -1.21 -16.61 -2.22
C SER A 54 -2.38 -15.64 -2.17
N ARG A 55 -2.25 -14.62 -1.36
CA ARG A 55 -3.22 -13.55 -1.27
C ARG A 55 -2.57 -12.24 -1.72
N MET A 56 -3.28 -11.52 -2.59
CA MET A 56 -2.87 -10.22 -3.11
C MET A 56 -3.84 -9.16 -2.63
N THR A 57 -3.30 -8.01 -2.24
CA THR A 57 -4.09 -6.78 -2.04
C THR A 57 -3.66 -5.77 -3.10
N ILE A 58 -4.60 -5.32 -3.91
CA ILE A 58 -4.35 -4.38 -5.00
C ILE A 58 -5.18 -3.13 -4.76
N GLU A 59 -4.51 -1.99 -4.72
CA GLU A 59 -5.17 -0.68 -4.73
C GLU A 59 -4.98 -0.01 -6.08
N MET A 60 -6.05 0.60 -6.58
CA MET A 60 -6.08 1.25 -7.88
C MET A 60 -7.07 2.41 -7.86
N THR A 61 -6.88 3.36 -8.76
CA THR A 61 -7.79 4.49 -8.93
C THR A 61 -8.38 4.45 -10.33
N MET A 62 -9.69 4.31 -10.43
CA MET A 62 -10.40 4.22 -11.72
C MET A 62 -11.90 4.53 -11.57
N ASP A 63 -12.55 4.76 -12.69
CA ASP A 63 -14.00 4.93 -12.75
C ASP A 63 -14.74 3.60 -12.54
N ASP A 64 -16.07 3.67 -12.34
CA ASP A 64 -16.90 2.49 -12.06
C ASP A 64 -16.91 1.50 -13.23
N VAL A 65 -16.95 1.97 -14.47
CA VAL A 65 -17.00 1.11 -15.67
C VAL A 65 -15.71 0.33 -15.83
N THR A 66 -14.57 1.01 -15.72
CA THR A 66 -13.25 0.39 -15.81
C THR A 66 -13.05 -0.62 -14.67
N PHE A 67 -13.49 -0.29 -13.47
CA PHE A 67 -13.39 -1.18 -12.32
C PHE A 67 -14.19 -2.47 -12.49
N GLU A 68 -15.42 -2.40 -13.02
CA GLU A 68 -16.20 -3.59 -13.33
C GLU A 68 -15.54 -4.47 -14.39
N GLN A 69 -14.90 -3.87 -15.41
CA GLN A 69 -14.14 -4.60 -16.41
C GLN A 69 -12.92 -5.31 -15.80
N VAL A 70 -12.20 -4.65 -14.91
CA VAL A 70 -11.04 -5.23 -14.21
C VAL A 70 -11.48 -6.43 -13.38
N LYS A 71 -12.55 -6.32 -12.59
CA LYS A 71 -13.09 -7.43 -11.81
C LYS A 71 -13.47 -8.61 -12.68
N LYS A 72 -14.12 -8.39 -13.81
CA LYS A 72 -14.48 -9.43 -14.76
C LYS A 72 -13.26 -10.13 -15.36
N GLN A 73 -12.23 -9.37 -15.74
CA GLN A 73 -10.99 -9.94 -16.26
C GLN A 73 -10.26 -10.78 -15.22
N LEU A 74 -10.20 -10.32 -13.97
CA LEU A 74 -9.62 -11.07 -12.86
C LEU A 74 -10.38 -12.37 -12.61
N ASN A 75 -11.70 -12.34 -12.58
CA ASN A 75 -12.53 -13.53 -12.38
C ASN A 75 -12.37 -14.57 -13.51
N ARG A 76 -12.00 -14.17 -14.70
CA ARG A 76 -11.78 -15.07 -15.84
C ARG A 76 -10.36 -15.65 -15.88
N ASN A 77 -9.45 -15.12 -15.10
CA ASN A 77 -8.06 -15.58 -15.11
C ASN A 77 -7.95 -16.93 -14.39
N VAL A 78 -7.33 -17.90 -15.04
CA VAL A 78 -7.21 -19.28 -14.55
C VAL A 78 -6.49 -19.37 -13.20
N VAL A 79 -5.54 -18.48 -12.93
CA VAL A 79 -4.77 -18.49 -11.68
C VAL A 79 -5.48 -17.78 -10.52
N VAL A 80 -6.58 -17.10 -10.79
CA VAL A 80 -7.39 -16.42 -9.77
C VAL A 80 -8.43 -17.38 -9.20
N ILE A 81 -8.35 -17.63 -7.90
CA ILE A 81 -9.26 -18.51 -7.19
C ILE A 81 -10.50 -17.73 -6.75
N LYS A 82 -10.31 -16.52 -6.22
CA LYS A 82 -11.39 -15.68 -5.71
C LYS A 82 -11.02 -14.20 -5.81
N VAL A 83 -11.99 -13.39 -6.20
CA VAL A 83 -11.91 -11.93 -6.19
C VAL A 83 -12.84 -11.39 -5.11
N MET A 84 -12.31 -10.52 -4.25
CA MET A 84 -13.08 -9.82 -3.22
C MET A 84 -12.95 -8.33 -3.40
N ASP A 85 -14.07 -7.64 -3.59
CA ASP A 85 -14.12 -6.18 -3.67
C ASP A 85 -14.22 -5.59 -2.27
N PHE A 86 -13.15 -4.95 -1.83
CA PHE A 86 -13.05 -4.32 -0.51
C PHE A 86 -13.32 -2.82 -0.52
N SER A 87 -13.77 -2.26 -1.65
CA SER A 87 -13.92 -0.81 -1.81
C SER A 87 -14.97 -0.20 -0.90
N ASP A 88 -16.06 -0.92 -0.60
CA ASP A 88 -17.24 -0.40 0.09
C ASP A 88 -17.63 -1.20 1.35
N ILE A 89 -16.74 -2.02 1.86
CA ILE A 89 -16.99 -2.82 3.08
C ILE A 89 -16.03 -2.46 4.19
N PRO A 90 -16.42 -2.67 5.47
CA PRO A 90 -15.49 -2.48 6.59
C PRO A 90 -14.34 -3.48 6.51
N ILE A 91 -13.12 -2.98 6.54
CA ILE A 91 -11.90 -3.78 6.49
C ILE A 91 -10.86 -3.25 7.47
N GLN A 92 -9.94 -4.12 7.85
CA GLN A 92 -8.68 -3.73 8.44
C GLN A 92 -7.65 -3.58 7.32
N LYS A 93 -7.12 -2.38 7.17
CA LYS A 93 -6.12 -2.07 6.13
C LYS A 93 -5.01 -1.21 6.70
N THR A 94 -3.79 -1.72 6.66
CA THR A 94 -2.60 -1.02 7.12
C THR A 94 -1.42 -1.24 6.17
N GLU A 95 -0.43 -0.37 6.32
CA GLU A 95 0.80 -0.35 5.54
C GLU A 95 1.99 -0.27 6.49
N LEU A 96 3.08 -0.94 6.14
CA LEU A 96 4.38 -0.81 6.79
C LEU A 96 5.18 0.28 6.09
N LEU A 97 5.75 1.18 6.89
CA LEU A 97 6.66 2.24 6.47
C LEU A 97 8.00 2.13 7.20
N TYR A 98 9.09 2.28 6.47
CA TYR A 98 10.40 2.61 7.03
C TYR A 98 10.85 3.97 6.54
N ILE A 99 11.37 4.80 7.45
CA ILE A 99 12.08 6.04 7.11
C ILE A 99 13.45 5.99 7.76
N LYS A 100 14.49 6.16 6.94
CA LYS A 100 15.86 6.36 7.41
C LYS A 100 16.22 7.82 7.32
N ILE A 101 16.69 8.39 8.43
CA ILE A 101 17.18 9.76 8.52
C ILE A 101 18.70 9.71 8.53
N HIS A 102 19.32 10.38 7.57
CA HIS A 102 20.76 10.42 7.40
C HIS A 102 21.39 11.61 8.10
N SER A 103 22.69 11.50 8.39
CA SER A 103 23.51 12.59 8.91
C SER A 103 22.94 13.27 10.15
N CYS A 104 22.44 12.43 11.08
CA CYS A 104 21.82 12.89 12.32
C CYS A 104 22.85 13.47 13.28
N THR A 105 22.61 14.71 13.72
CA THR A 105 23.24 15.30 14.91
C THR A 105 22.53 14.84 16.18
N GLU A 106 23.08 15.13 17.35
CA GLU A 106 22.41 14.84 18.63
C GLU A 106 21.07 15.60 18.75
N LYS A 107 21.01 16.81 18.20
CA LYS A 107 19.77 17.60 18.11
C LYS A 107 18.73 16.92 17.24
N ASP A 108 19.13 16.39 16.08
CA ASP A 108 18.25 15.62 15.19
C ASP A 108 17.68 14.39 15.89
N LYS A 109 18.52 13.66 16.61
CA LYS A 109 18.10 12.48 17.37
C LYS A 109 17.10 12.81 18.45
N THR A 110 17.30 13.92 19.17
CA THR A 110 16.35 14.42 20.18
C THR A 110 14.99 14.74 19.53
N GLU A 111 14.99 15.37 18.36
CA GLU A 111 13.77 15.69 17.62
C GLU A 111 13.06 14.41 17.12
N ILE A 112 13.82 13.42 16.63
CA ILE A 112 13.26 12.12 16.23
C ILE A 112 12.58 11.44 17.43
N PHE A 113 13.20 11.39 18.59
CA PHE A 113 12.60 10.84 19.81
C PHE A 113 11.32 11.55 20.20
N ARG A 114 11.32 12.88 20.09
CA ARG A 114 10.12 13.69 20.38
C ARG A 114 8.98 13.32 19.44
N ILE A 115 9.24 13.19 18.13
CA ILE A 115 8.25 12.81 17.15
C ILE A 115 7.74 11.39 17.41
N VAL A 116 8.64 10.43 17.62
CA VAL A 116 8.30 9.02 17.88
C VAL A 116 7.40 8.88 19.10
N ASN A 117 7.68 9.63 20.17
CA ASN A 117 6.87 9.61 21.39
C ASN A 117 5.50 10.30 21.23
N SER A 118 5.31 11.07 20.16
CA SER A 118 4.06 11.81 19.92
C SER A 118 3.03 11.04 19.08
N PHE A 119 3.42 9.93 18.48
CA PHE A 119 2.54 9.13 17.61
C PHE A 119 2.50 7.68 18.06
N ASP A 120 1.28 7.13 18.15
CA ASP A 120 1.09 5.71 18.36
C ASP A 120 1.62 4.90 17.16
N HIS A 121 2.17 3.72 17.41
CA HIS A 121 2.70 2.79 16.41
C HIS A 121 3.93 3.27 15.63
N LEU A 122 4.46 4.44 15.96
CA LEU A 122 5.73 4.93 15.44
C LEU A 122 6.84 4.51 16.40
N GLU A 123 7.82 3.79 15.88
CA GLU A 123 8.89 3.17 16.67
C GLU A 123 10.25 3.43 16.04
N ILE A 124 11.29 3.44 16.89
CA ILE A 124 12.67 3.40 16.42
C ILE A 124 13.02 1.94 16.11
N ALA A 125 13.30 1.65 14.84
CA ALA A 125 13.70 0.30 14.39
C ALA A 125 15.20 0.08 14.51
N ASP A 126 16.00 1.12 14.24
CA ASP A 126 17.45 1.09 14.38
C ASP A 126 17.98 2.47 14.78
N TYR A 127 18.95 2.46 15.67
CA TYR A 127 19.59 3.67 16.20
C TYR A 127 21.09 3.61 15.96
N GLY A 128 21.51 4.17 14.84
CA GLY A 128 22.91 4.21 14.46
C GLY A 128 23.66 5.45 14.99
N LYS A 129 24.96 5.48 14.75
CA LYS A 129 25.81 6.59 15.16
C LYS A 129 25.44 7.91 14.47
N LYS A 130 25.15 7.85 13.16
CA LYS A 130 24.81 9.01 12.32
C LYS A 130 23.47 8.86 11.59
N SER A 131 22.75 7.80 11.82
CA SER A 131 21.46 7.56 11.17
C SER A 131 20.49 6.91 12.14
N VAL A 132 19.20 7.15 11.91
CA VAL A 132 18.12 6.54 12.67
C VAL A 132 17.10 6.01 11.66
N ILE A 133 16.60 4.81 11.91
CA ILE A 133 15.50 4.23 11.14
C ILE A 133 14.28 4.17 12.04
N VAL A 134 13.18 4.76 11.58
CA VAL A 134 11.87 4.63 12.22
C VAL A 134 10.97 3.69 11.43
N ARG A 135 10.08 3.02 12.12
CA ARG A 135 9.08 2.10 11.57
C ARG A 135 7.69 2.58 11.98
N TYR A 136 6.77 2.53 11.03
CA TYR A 136 5.39 2.91 11.25
C TYR A 136 4.46 1.89 10.60
N VAL A 137 3.45 1.43 11.31
CA VAL A 137 2.43 0.53 10.79
C VAL A 137 1.08 1.19 11.05
N GLU A 138 0.49 1.75 10.01
CA GLU A 138 -0.75 2.50 10.08
C GLU A 138 -1.46 2.56 8.73
N THR A 139 -2.62 3.22 8.73
CA THR A 139 -3.36 3.49 7.49
C THR A 139 -2.56 4.37 6.54
N GLU A 140 -2.84 4.27 5.24
CA GLU A 140 -2.16 5.05 4.20
C GLU A 140 -2.17 6.55 4.47
N GLY A 141 -3.32 7.11 4.90
CA GLY A 141 -3.42 8.54 5.21
C GLY A 141 -2.46 8.97 6.31
N LYS A 142 -2.38 8.21 7.39
CA LYS A 142 -1.43 8.48 8.49
C LYS A 142 0.01 8.27 8.07
N VAL A 143 0.29 7.27 7.23
CA VAL A 143 1.62 7.04 6.64
C VAL A 143 2.05 8.25 5.80
N ASN A 144 1.16 8.77 4.96
CA ASN A 144 1.42 9.98 4.17
C ASN A 144 1.74 11.18 5.07
N ASP A 145 1.00 11.38 6.15
CA ASP A 145 1.20 12.49 7.09
C ASP A 145 2.57 12.39 7.79
N ILE A 146 2.97 11.20 8.19
CA ILE A 146 4.29 10.97 8.81
C ILE A 146 5.42 11.22 7.82
N ILE A 147 5.30 10.76 6.59
CA ILE A 147 6.30 11.03 5.53
C ILE A 147 6.44 12.54 5.31
N GLU A 148 5.34 13.25 5.22
CA GLU A 148 5.34 14.71 5.06
C GLU A 148 6.02 15.40 6.23
N LEU A 149 5.72 15.01 7.46
CA LEU A 149 6.34 15.55 8.67
C LEU A 149 7.86 15.36 8.67
N PHE A 150 8.33 14.14 8.42
CA PHE A 150 9.76 13.84 8.38
C PHE A 150 10.47 14.56 7.22
N ASN A 151 9.81 14.67 6.07
CA ASN A 151 10.38 15.37 4.91
C ASN A 151 10.53 16.87 5.16
N LYS A 152 9.61 17.49 5.86
CA LYS A 152 9.70 18.91 6.27
C LYS A 152 10.74 19.14 7.36
N THR A 153 10.85 18.22 8.31
CA THR A 153 11.76 18.34 9.45
C THR A 153 13.21 18.05 9.06
N PHE A 154 13.45 17.08 8.21
CA PHE A 154 14.77 16.60 7.78
C PHE A 154 14.95 16.73 6.27
N ILE A 155 14.88 17.93 5.75
CA ILE A 155 14.90 18.24 4.31
C ILE A 155 16.10 17.59 3.63
N ASN A 156 15.83 16.81 2.57
CA ASN A 156 16.83 16.10 1.75
C ASN A 156 17.70 15.09 2.51
N ARG A 157 17.29 14.67 3.69
CA ARG A 157 18.04 13.71 4.53
C ARG A 157 17.27 12.45 4.87
N ILE A 158 16.14 12.20 4.20
CA ILE A 158 15.33 11.00 4.44
C ILE A 158 15.33 10.06 3.25
N GLU A 159 15.21 8.79 3.55
CA GLU A 159 14.98 7.71 2.61
C GLU A 159 13.73 6.96 3.06
N VAL A 160 12.78 6.78 2.15
CA VAL A 160 11.46 6.22 2.43
C VAL A 160 11.29 4.88 1.73
N VAL A 161 10.86 3.86 2.45
CA VAL A 161 10.45 2.57 1.89
C VAL A 161 9.04 2.25 2.37
N ARG A 162 8.14 2.05 1.43
CA ARG A 162 6.73 1.70 1.69
C ARG A 162 6.45 0.27 1.25
N GLY A 163 5.73 -0.46 2.09
CA GLY A 163 5.37 -1.85 1.78
C GLY A 163 4.10 -1.99 0.93
N GLY A 164 3.27 -0.96 0.89
CA GLY A 164 1.92 -1.06 0.35
C GLY A 164 0.95 -1.67 1.37
N SER A 165 -0.34 -1.43 1.17
CA SER A 165 -1.38 -1.86 2.11
C SER A 165 -1.68 -3.35 1.99
N VAL A 166 -1.89 -3.99 3.14
CA VAL A 166 -2.55 -5.28 3.25
C VAL A 166 -3.91 -5.09 3.90
N ALA A 167 -4.89 -5.89 3.48
CA ALA A 167 -6.27 -5.73 3.94
C ALA A 167 -6.93 -7.07 4.23
N ILE A 168 -7.79 -7.06 5.23
CA ILE A 168 -8.64 -8.18 5.61
C ILE A 168 -10.01 -7.67 6.08
N GLU A 169 -11.08 -8.40 5.75
CA GLU A 169 -12.43 -8.16 6.27
C GLU A 169 -12.58 -8.61 7.72
#